data_13dd128722e08f4e4c288d939812baae
#
_entry.id   13dd128722e08f4e4c288d939812baae
#
_cell.length_a   1.000
_cell.length_b   1.000
_cell.length_c   1.000
_cell.angle_alpha   90.00
_cell.angle_beta   90.00
_cell.angle_gamma   90.00
#
_symmetry.space_group_name_H-M   'P 1'
#
loop_
_entity.id
_entity.type
_entity.pdbx_description
1 polymer ?
#
loop_
_entity_poly.entity_id
_entity_poly.type
_entity_poly.pdbx_seq_one_letter_code
_entity_poly.pdbx_strand_id
1 'polypeptide(L)'
;RQVYDNNVKALSNVNIKIDAGDFVFLVGPSGAGKSTFVKMLLKEIEPSEGQIIVDGIELSKIKRKKVPFHRRKIGMVFQDFRLIPSLNVYENVAFAMRVLEASPSEIKKQVPIALSLVGLSNKQKMFPNQLSGGEQQRVSIARAIVNKPLVLIADEPTGNLDPETAKEIMALIEDINRSGTTVVMATHAKEIVDDMQKRVIAIEKGQVVRDEEKGGYEYEN
;
A
#
# COMPACT_ATOMS: atom_id res chain seq x y z
N ARG A 1 -19.52 -8.55 0.79
CA ARG A 1 -20.37 -7.52 0.17
C ARG A 1 -20.23 -6.22 0.96
N GLN A 2 -20.19 -5.08 0.29
CA GLN A 2 -20.23 -3.75 0.88
C GLN A 2 -21.29 -2.90 0.19
N VAL A 3 -22.17 -2.29 0.99
CA VAL A 3 -23.22 -1.39 0.53
C VAL A 3 -23.08 -0.07 1.30
N TYR A 4 -23.09 1.06 0.61
CA TYR A 4 -23.12 2.39 1.20
C TYR A 4 -24.56 2.83 1.47
N ASP A 5 -24.76 3.87 2.30
CA ASP A 5 -26.07 4.37 2.71
C ASP A 5 -27.01 4.79 1.55
N ASN A 6 -26.43 5.04 0.36
CA ASN A 6 -27.17 5.32 -0.88
C ASN A 6 -27.53 4.05 -1.69
N ASN A 7 -27.49 2.85 -1.12
CA ASN A 7 -27.71 1.55 -1.77
C ASN A 7 -26.72 1.18 -2.88
N VAL A 8 -25.61 1.88 -3.01
CA VAL A 8 -24.57 1.52 -3.99
C VAL A 8 -23.77 0.34 -3.45
N LYS A 9 -23.80 -0.78 -4.18
CA LYS A 9 -22.98 -1.97 -3.90
C LYS A 9 -21.56 -1.70 -4.38
N ALA A 10 -20.66 -1.36 -3.45
CA ALA A 10 -19.27 -1.10 -3.80
C ALA A 10 -18.47 -2.38 -4.05
N LEU A 11 -18.76 -3.47 -3.31
CA LEU A 11 -18.18 -4.80 -3.52
C LEU A 11 -19.24 -5.87 -3.25
N SER A 12 -19.32 -6.88 -4.13
CA SER A 12 -20.23 -8.02 -3.95
C SER A 12 -19.62 -9.31 -4.49
N ASN A 13 -19.81 -10.42 -3.76
CA ASN A 13 -19.31 -11.76 -4.11
C ASN A 13 -17.79 -11.79 -4.39
N VAL A 14 -17.02 -10.99 -3.65
CA VAL A 14 -15.55 -10.95 -3.76
C VAL A 14 -14.98 -12.09 -2.93
N ASN A 15 -14.30 -13.04 -3.59
CA ASN A 15 -13.55 -14.12 -2.97
C ASN A 15 -12.11 -14.01 -3.47
N ILE A 16 -11.21 -13.57 -2.61
CA ILE A 16 -9.79 -13.36 -2.92
C ILE A 16 -8.98 -13.99 -1.81
N LYS A 17 -7.96 -14.75 -2.17
CA LYS A 17 -6.91 -15.22 -1.27
C LYS A 17 -5.58 -14.67 -1.76
N ILE A 18 -4.86 -13.98 -0.89
CA ILE A 18 -3.50 -13.48 -1.13
C ILE A 18 -2.60 -14.16 -0.11
N ASP A 19 -1.58 -14.85 -0.59
CA ASP A 19 -0.64 -15.55 0.28
C ASP A 19 0.49 -14.61 0.73
N ALA A 20 1.19 -15.00 1.79
CA ALA A 20 2.31 -14.20 2.31
C ALA A 20 3.44 -14.16 1.27
N GLY A 21 3.95 -12.96 0.99
CA GLY A 21 4.99 -12.73 -0.01
C GLY A 21 4.47 -12.50 -1.44
N ASP A 22 3.17 -12.62 -1.69
CA ASP A 22 2.60 -12.29 -3.00
C ASP A 22 2.83 -10.82 -3.37
N PHE A 23 2.96 -10.57 -4.68
CA PHE A 23 2.83 -9.26 -5.28
C PHE A 23 1.57 -9.26 -6.16
N VAL A 24 0.58 -8.45 -5.78
CA VAL A 24 -0.74 -8.43 -6.43
C VAL A 24 -1.07 -7.03 -6.93
N PHE A 25 -1.34 -6.92 -8.21
CA PHE A 25 -1.99 -5.75 -8.79
C PHE A 25 -3.51 -5.84 -8.65
N LEU A 26 -4.12 -4.78 -8.15
CA LEU A 26 -5.55 -4.60 -8.08
C LEU A 26 -5.94 -3.58 -9.15
N VAL A 27 -6.49 -4.04 -10.26
CA VAL A 27 -6.81 -3.21 -11.43
C VAL A 27 -8.32 -3.05 -11.61
N GLY A 28 -8.70 -2.11 -12.46
CA GLY A 28 -10.10 -1.84 -12.82
C GLY A 28 -10.39 -0.35 -12.92
N PRO A 29 -11.51 0.04 -13.53
CA PRO A 29 -11.87 1.42 -13.77
C PRO A 29 -12.05 2.22 -12.46
N SER A 30 -12.12 3.55 -12.58
CA SER A 30 -12.45 4.40 -11.44
C SER A 30 -13.82 4.02 -10.88
N GLY A 31 -13.96 3.96 -9.56
CA GLY A 31 -15.21 3.54 -8.91
C GLY A 31 -15.47 2.03 -8.90
N ALA A 32 -14.59 1.19 -9.44
CA ALA A 32 -14.76 -0.27 -9.46
C ALA A 32 -14.82 -0.94 -8.07
N GLY A 33 -14.33 -0.27 -7.02
CA GLY A 33 -14.30 -0.81 -5.65
C GLY A 33 -12.90 -0.99 -5.06
N LYS A 34 -11.81 -0.65 -5.78
CA LYS A 34 -10.42 -0.81 -5.32
C LYS A 34 -10.17 -0.11 -3.98
N SER A 35 -10.51 1.17 -3.86
CA SER A 35 -10.33 1.93 -2.60
C SER A 35 -11.23 1.40 -1.49
N THR A 36 -12.41 0.87 -1.81
CA THR A 36 -13.27 0.19 -0.83
C THR A 36 -12.59 -1.08 -0.29
N PHE A 37 -11.99 -1.87 -1.17
CA PHE A 37 -11.22 -3.05 -0.80
C PHE A 37 -10.07 -2.68 0.16
N VAL A 38 -9.28 -1.66 -0.18
CA VAL A 38 -8.20 -1.15 0.68
C VAL A 38 -8.72 -0.70 2.04
N LYS A 39 -9.80 0.09 2.08
CA LYS A 39 -10.41 0.56 3.35
C LYS A 39 -10.90 -0.58 4.23
N MET A 40 -11.40 -1.67 3.64
CA MET A 40 -11.76 -2.86 4.40
C MET A 40 -10.54 -3.56 5.00
N LEU A 41 -9.43 -3.70 4.26
CA LEU A 41 -8.19 -4.26 4.79
C LEU A 41 -7.65 -3.44 5.97
N LEU A 42 -7.78 -2.11 5.91
CA LEU A 42 -7.42 -1.19 6.99
C LEU A 42 -8.44 -1.17 8.15
N LYS A 43 -9.56 -1.89 8.02
CA LYS A 43 -10.69 -1.81 8.96
C LYS A 43 -11.16 -0.37 9.19
N GLU A 44 -11.21 0.43 8.13
CA GLU A 44 -11.86 1.74 8.14
C GLU A 44 -13.36 1.60 7.92
N ILE A 45 -13.75 0.59 7.13
CA ILE A 45 -15.13 0.17 6.91
C ILE A 45 -15.24 -1.33 7.14
N GLU A 46 -16.41 -1.80 7.51
CA GLU A 46 -16.72 -3.22 7.70
C GLU A 46 -17.59 -3.74 6.56
N PRO A 47 -17.39 -5.00 6.13
CA PRO A 47 -18.28 -5.59 5.14
C PRO A 47 -19.68 -5.77 5.73
N SER A 48 -20.72 -5.53 4.93
CA SER A 48 -22.11 -5.78 5.32
C SER A 48 -22.40 -7.27 5.45
N GLU A 49 -21.70 -8.10 4.67
CA GLU A 49 -21.81 -9.57 4.67
C GLU A 49 -20.44 -10.17 4.32
N GLY A 50 -20.18 -11.38 4.78
CA GLY A 50 -18.92 -12.08 4.57
C GLY A 50 -17.87 -11.75 5.64
N GLN A 51 -16.64 -12.21 5.41
CA GLN A 51 -15.54 -12.08 6.37
C GLN A 51 -14.26 -11.65 5.67
N ILE A 52 -13.40 -10.96 6.41
CA ILE A 52 -12.06 -10.59 5.98
C ILE A 52 -11.08 -11.13 7.01
N ILE A 53 -10.11 -11.90 6.55
CA ILE A 53 -9.06 -12.48 7.40
C ILE A 53 -7.72 -11.91 6.95
N VAL A 54 -6.97 -11.33 7.86
CA VAL A 54 -5.61 -10.82 7.62
C VAL A 54 -4.69 -11.41 8.68
N ASP A 55 -3.63 -12.07 8.25
CA ASP A 55 -2.67 -12.74 9.15
C ASP A 55 -3.37 -13.67 10.16
N GLY A 56 -4.30 -14.49 9.67
CA GLY A 56 -5.09 -15.45 10.47
C GLY A 56 -6.14 -14.81 11.39
N ILE A 57 -6.27 -13.48 11.39
CA ILE A 57 -7.20 -12.76 12.27
C ILE A 57 -8.41 -12.27 11.45
N GLU A 58 -9.60 -12.68 11.83
CA GLU A 58 -10.84 -12.19 11.25
C GLU A 58 -11.11 -10.75 11.74
N LEU A 59 -11.19 -9.81 10.79
CA LEU A 59 -11.26 -8.38 11.12
C LEU A 59 -12.55 -7.99 11.85
N SER A 60 -13.68 -8.65 11.61
CA SER A 60 -14.94 -8.42 12.32
C SER A 60 -14.82 -8.66 13.83
N LYS A 61 -13.96 -9.60 14.23
CA LYS A 61 -13.72 -9.96 15.63
C LYS A 61 -12.74 -9.03 16.36
N ILE A 62 -12.06 -8.14 15.63
CA ILE A 62 -11.12 -7.19 16.24
C ILE A 62 -11.88 -6.09 16.98
N LYS A 63 -11.73 -6.04 18.30
CA LYS A 63 -12.31 -4.96 19.13
C LYS A 63 -11.67 -3.62 18.73
N ARG A 64 -12.44 -2.52 18.79
CA ARG A 64 -12.03 -1.16 18.43
C ARG A 64 -10.66 -0.76 19.00
N LYS A 65 -10.39 -1.10 20.26
CA LYS A 65 -9.08 -0.84 20.91
C LYS A 65 -7.90 -1.58 20.28
N LYS A 66 -8.15 -2.65 19.52
CA LYS A 66 -7.10 -3.46 18.85
C LYS A 66 -6.89 -3.11 17.38
N VAL A 67 -7.74 -2.26 16.78
CA VAL A 67 -7.59 -1.80 15.39
C VAL A 67 -6.23 -1.13 15.14
N PRO A 68 -5.68 -0.28 16.02
CA PRO A 68 -4.34 0.27 15.81
C PRO A 68 -3.26 -0.80 15.70
N PHE A 69 -3.35 -1.89 16.45
CA PHE A 69 -2.39 -3.01 16.37
C PHE A 69 -2.50 -3.79 15.05
N HIS A 70 -3.69 -3.90 14.48
CA HIS A 70 -3.88 -4.46 13.15
C HIS A 70 -3.23 -3.54 12.09
N ARG A 71 -3.53 -2.23 12.14
CA ARG A 71 -2.97 -1.25 11.18
C ARG A 71 -1.44 -1.13 11.25
N ARG A 72 -0.82 -1.44 12.39
CA ARG A 72 0.65 -1.50 12.54
C ARG A 72 1.31 -2.54 11.63
N LYS A 73 0.57 -3.59 11.25
CA LYS A 73 1.03 -4.66 10.35
C LYS A 73 0.94 -4.28 8.87
N ILE A 74 0.36 -3.14 8.55
CA ILE A 74 0.11 -2.67 7.19
C ILE A 74 0.84 -1.35 6.96
N GLY A 75 1.75 -1.35 5.99
CA GLY A 75 2.34 -0.12 5.44
C GLY A 75 1.42 0.44 4.37
N MET A 76 1.28 1.77 4.31
CA MET A 76 0.46 2.42 3.30
C MET A 76 1.25 3.46 2.52
N VAL A 77 1.22 3.37 1.20
CA VAL A 77 1.80 4.33 0.26
C VAL A 77 0.66 4.94 -0.55
N PHE A 78 0.64 6.26 -0.65
CA PHE A 78 -0.40 7.02 -1.35
C PHE A 78 0.16 7.73 -2.58
N GLN A 79 -0.70 8.03 -3.54
CA GLN A 79 -0.37 8.77 -4.74
C GLN A 79 0.11 10.20 -4.44
N ASP A 80 -0.47 10.86 -3.44
CA ASP A 80 -0.17 12.23 -3.01
C ASP A 80 0.89 12.32 -1.89
N PHE A 81 1.69 11.26 -1.72
CA PHE A 81 2.77 11.08 -0.76
C PHE A 81 2.37 11.26 0.71
N ARG A 82 1.46 12.12 1.03
CA ARG A 82 0.95 12.48 2.38
C ARG A 82 2.07 12.72 3.39
N LEU A 83 3.11 13.43 2.96
CA LEU A 83 4.17 13.86 3.86
C LEU A 83 3.68 15.00 4.75
N ILE A 84 4.19 15.06 5.97
CA ILE A 84 3.91 16.16 6.91
C ILE A 84 4.86 17.31 6.55
N PRO A 85 4.36 18.45 6.04
CA PRO A 85 5.22 19.50 5.47
C PRO A 85 6.15 20.17 6.50
N SER A 86 5.73 20.20 7.76
CA SER A 86 6.49 20.79 8.87
C SER A 86 7.59 19.89 9.43
N LEU A 87 7.66 18.65 8.97
CA LEU A 87 8.67 17.67 9.37
C LEU A 87 9.67 17.44 8.25
N ASN A 88 10.96 17.32 8.59
CA ASN A 88 11.98 16.90 7.64
C ASN A 88 11.84 15.41 7.25
N VAL A 89 12.68 14.94 6.34
CA VAL A 89 12.68 13.54 5.85
C VAL A 89 12.81 12.55 6.99
N TYR A 90 13.81 12.74 7.88
CA TYR A 90 14.01 11.87 9.04
C TYR A 90 12.78 11.82 9.94
N GLU A 91 12.21 12.98 10.23
CA GLU A 91 11.08 13.10 11.15
C GLU A 91 9.77 12.55 10.55
N ASN A 92 9.57 12.67 9.24
CA ASN A 92 8.43 12.03 8.55
C ASN A 92 8.46 10.49 8.71
N VAL A 93 9.63 9.88 8.59
CA VAL A 93 9.78 8.43 8.79
C VAL A 93 9.70 8.08 10.28
N ALA A 94 10.38 8.84 11.15
CA ALA A 94 10.35 8.64 12.59
C ALA A 94 8.94 8.77 13.18
N PHE A 95 8.09 9.60 12.59
CA PHE A 95 6.70 9.78 13.02
C PHE A 95 5.93 8.45 13.06
N ALA A 96 6.09 7.62 12.02
CA ALA A 96 5.43 6.31 11.98
C ALA A 96 5.86 5.39 13.13
N MET A 97 7.11 5.48 13.57
CA MET A 97 7.62 4.72 14.73
C MET A 97 7.13 5.31 16.06
N ARG A 98 7.08 6.65 16.18
CA ARG A 98 6.57 7.33 17.39
C ARG A 98 5.11 6.99 17.66
N VAL A 99 4.28 6.93 16.62
CA VAL A 99 2.87 6.51 16.72
C VAL A 99 2.74 5.09 17.30
N LEU A 100 3.77 4.26 17.10
CA LEU A 100 3.84 2.90 17.64
C LEU A 100 4.55 2.83 19.01
N GLU A 101 4.84 3.97 19.61
CA GLU A 101 5.52 4.07 20.92
C GLU A 101 6.93 3.44 20.93
N ALA A 102 7.60 3.43 19.76
CA ALA A 102 8.98 2.95 19.66
C ALA A 102 9.93 3.82 20.50
N SER A 103 10.90 3.20 21.11
CA SER A 103 11.90 3.90 21.92
C SER A 103 12.78 4.84 21.06
N PRO A 104 13.32 5.93 21.63
CA PRO A 104 14.24 6.81 20.91
C PRO A 104 15.46 6.07 20.33
N SER A 105 15.94 5.03 21.00
CA SER A 105 17.06 4.21 20.52
C SER A 105 16.70 3.39 19.28
N GLU A 106 15.50 2.81 19.23
CA GLU A 106 14.99 2.09 18.07
C GLU A 106 14.78 3.02 16.87
N ILE A 107 14.19 4.20 17.10
CA ILE A 107 14.00 5.22 16.06
C ILE A 107 15.35 5.63 15.47
N LYS A 108 16.35 5.94 16.32
CA LYS A 108 17.70 6.32 15.90
C LYS A 108 18.38 5.21 15.08
N LYS A 109 18.06 3.95 15.32
CA LYS A 109 18.60 2.79 14.59
C LYS A 109 17.85 2.53 13.30
N GLN A 110 16.50 2.50 13.31
CA GLN A 110 15.70 2.01 12.18
C GLN A 110 15.48 3.05 11.10
N VAL A 111 15.31 4.34 11.46
CA VAL A 111 15.04 5.39 10.46
C VAL A 111 16.17 5.54 9.45
N PRO A 112 17.47 5.60 9.84
CA PRO A 112 18.56 5.64 8.86
C PRO A 112 18.60 4.42 7.95
N ILE A 113 18.26 3.23 8.46
CA ILE A 113 18.20 2.00 7.68
C ILE A 113 17.10 2.11 6.62
N ALA A 114 15.88 2.52 7.02
CA ALA A 114 14.78 2.72 6.09
C ALA A 114 15.11 3.77 5.02
N LEU A 115 15.75 4.87 5.38
CA LEU A 115 16.18 5.91 4.45
C LEU A 115 17.30 5.44 3.51
N SER A 116 18.18 4.58 3.97
CA SER A 116 19.22 3.95 3.14
C SER A 116 18.60 3.03 2.10
N LEU A 117 17.60 2.22 2.48
CA LEU A 117 16.89 1.32 1.57
C LEU A 117 16.22 2.05 0.39
N VAL A 118 15.75 3.28 0.63
CA VAL A 118 15.12 4.09 -0.42
C VAL A 118 16.09 5.09 -1.08
N GLY A 119 17.40 5.04 -0.75
CA GLY A 119 18.41 5.90 -1.37
C GLY A 119 18.43 7.36 -0.88
N LEU A 120 17.91 7.66 0.33
CA LEU A 120 17.77 9.01 0.86
C LEU A 120 18.66 9.30 2.09
N SER A 121 19.74 8.55 2.29
CA SER A 121 20.62 8.69 3.44
C SER A 121 21.21 10.11 3.60
N ASN A 122 21.46 10.80 2.49
CA ASN A 122 22.06 12.15 2.47
C ASN A 122 21.02 13.29 2.54
N LYS A 123 19.70 12.97 2.52
CA LYS A 123 18.61 13.95 2.49
C LYS A 123 17.80 14.04 3.78
N GLN A 124 18.27 13.43 4.86
CA GLN A 124 17.54 13.30 6.14
C GLN A 124 17.03 14.63 6.73
N LYS A 125 17.78 15.73 6.52
CA LYS A 125 17.47 17.06 7.06
C LYS A 125 16.61 17.93 6.13
N MET A 126 16.38 17.48 4.88
CA MET A 126 15.58 18.22 3.92
C MET A 126 14.09 18.14 4.26
N PHE A 127 13.33 19.15 3.89
CA PHE A 127 11.88 19.22 4.03
C PHE A 127 11.20 18.80 2.72
N PRO A 128 9.92 18.35 2.77
CA PRO A 128 9.20 17.88 1.59
C PRO A 128 9.23 18.84 0.38
N ASN A 129 9.14 20.14 0.62
CA ASN A 129 9.18 21.16 -0.43
C ASN A 129 10.55 21.33 -1.12
N GLN A 130 11.59 20.70 -0.60
CA GLN A 130 12.95 20.69 -1.15
C GLN A 130 13.25 19.40 -1.95
N LEU A 131 12.26 18.53 -2.09
CA LEU A 131 12.40 17.21 -2.71
C LEU A 131 11.65 17.15 -4.04
N SER A 132 12.19 16.40 -5.00
CA SER A 132 11.44 16.01 -6.20
C SER A 132 10.24 15.10 -5.84
N GLY A 133 9.29 14.92 -6.76
CA GLY A 133 8.16 14.01 -6.57
C GLY A 133 8.60 12.58 -6.27
N GLY A 134 9.58 12.06 -7.01
CA GLY A 134 10.13 10.73 -6.76
C GLY A 134 10.80 10.59 -5.39
N GLU A 135 11.51 11.63 -4.93
CA GLU A 135 12.10 11.64 -3.60
C GLU A 135 11.04 11.69 -2.50
N GLN A 136 9.98 12.48 -2.69
CA GLN A 136 8.84 12.50 -1.77
C GLN A 136 8.18 11.11 -1.68
N GLN A 137 8.02 10.44 -2.81
CA GLN A 137 7.49 9.08 -2.84
C GLN A 137 8.41 8.08 -2.12
N ARG A 138 9.72 8.19 -2.30
CA ARG A 138 10.70 7.38 -1.56
C ARG A 138 10.61 7.61 -0.04
N VAL A 139 10.39 8.86 0.42
CA VAL A 139 10.13 9.14 1.85
C VAL A 139 8.83 8.48 2.31
N SER A 140 7.76 8.55 1.50
CA SER A 140 6.47 7.89 1.80
C SER A 140 6.64 6.37 1.93
N ILE A 141 7.42 5.75 1.03
CA ILE A 141 7.75 4.32 1.10
C ILE A 141 8.58 4.01 2.35
N ALA A 142 9.64 4.77 2.65
CA ALA A 142 10.45 4.58 3.85
C ALA A 142 9.58 4.64 5.12
N ARG A 143 8.67 5.60 5.20
CA ARG A 143 7.70 5.73 6.30
C ARG A 143 6.78 4.51 6.40
N ALA A 144 6.35 3.96 5.27
CA ALA A 144 5.49 2.79 5.25
C ALA A 144 6.19 1.50 5.72
N ILE A 145 7.49 1.36 5.41
CA ILE A 145 8.24 0.11 5.67
C ILE A 145 9.08 0.13 6.96
N VAL A 146 9.30 1.30 7.59
CA VAL A 146 10.19 1.43 8.77
C VAL A 146 9.81 0.51 9.92
N ASN A 147 8.53 0.19 10.04
CA ASN A 147 7.99 -0.73 11.06
C ASN A 147 7.92 -2.18 10.58
N LYS A 148 8.52 -2.53 9.43
CA LYS A 148 8.55 -3.88 8.86
C LYS A 148 7.15 -4.49 8.76
N PRO A 149 6.23 -3.88 7.99
CA PRO A 149 4.87 -4.37 7.87
C PRO A 149 4.82 -5.74 7.20
N LEU A 150 3.78 -6.53 7.51
CA LEU A 150 3.51 -7.79 6.81
C LEU A 150 2.96 -7.55 5.40
N VAL A 151 2.20 -6.47 5.24
CA VAL A 151 1.58 -6.09 3.98
C VAL A 151 1.89 -4.63 3.67
N LEU A 152 2.35 -4.36 2.47
CA LEU A 152 2.45 -3.02 1.90
C LEU A 152 1.29 -2.81 0.93
N ILE A 153 0.42 -1.88 1.24
CA ILE A 153 -0.65 -1.44 0.34
C ILE A 153 -0.18 -0.17 -0.35
N ALA A 154 -0.18 -0.15 -1.68
CA ALA A 154 0.17 1.01 -2.48
C ALA A 154 -1.05 1.43 -3.33
N ASP A 155 -1.52 2.65 -3.13
CA ASP A 155 -2.64 3.22 -3.89
C ASP A 155 -2.10 4.25 -4.88
N GLU A 156 -2.04 3.85 -6.18
CA GLU A 156 -1.50 4.64 -7.29
C GLU A 156 -0.09 5.23 -7.01
N PRO A 157 0.90 4.42 -6.58
CA PRO A 157 2.17 4.95 -6.06
C PRO A 157 3.02 5.69 -7.10
N THR A 158 2.70 5.56 -8.37
CA THR A 158 3.44 6.18 -9.50
C THR A 158 2.63 7.21 -10.26
N GLY A 159 1.37 7.45 -9.87
CA GLY A 159 0.43 8.26 -10.64
C GLY A 159 0.81 9.75 -10.83
N ASN A 160 1.72 10.28 -10.01
CA ASN A 160 2.19 11.67 -10.07
C ASN A 160 3.67 11.76 -10.51
N LEU A 161 4.24 10.70 -11.08
CA LEU A 161 5.66 10.62 -11.42
C LEU A 161 5.84 10.48 -12.93
N ASP A 162 6.99 10.93 -13.41
CA ASP A 162 7.43 10.67 -14.78
C ASP A 162 7.74 9.17 -14.97
N PRO A 163 7.74 8.66 -16.21
CA PRO A 163 7.91 7.23 -16.49
C PRO A 163 9.22 6.61 -15.97
N GLU A 164 10.32 7.37 -15.99
CA GLU A 164 11.62 6.88 -15.52
C GLU A 164 11.62 6.73 -14.00
N THR A 165 11.20 7.78 -13.29
CA THR A 165 11.03 7.76 -11.84
C THR A 165 10.02 6.69 -11.41
N ALA A 166 8.94 6.49 -12.18
CA ALA A 166 7.96 5.45 -11.89
C ALA A 166 8.59 4.05 -11.91
N LYS A 167 9.43 3.75 -12.91
CA LYS A 167 10.18 2.47 -12.97
C LYS A 167 11.10 2.26 -11.77
N GLU A 168 11.79 3.30 -11.33
CA GLU A 168 12.64 3.22 -10.14
C GLU A 168 11.83 2.95 -8.86
N ILE A 169 10.66 3.58 -8.71
CA ILE A 169 9.76 3.33 -7.58
C ILE A 169 9.23 1.90 -7.62
N MET A 170 8.89 1.39 -8.81
CA MET A 170 8.43 0.01 -8.95
C MET A 170 9.51 -1.00 -8.61
N ALA A 171 10.76 -0.79 -9.06
CA ALA A 171 11.89 -1.62 -8.68
C ALA A 171 12.10 -1.66 -7.16
N LEU A 172 12.00 -0.49 -6.50
CA LEU A 172 12.09 -0.40 -5.04
C LEU A 172 10.98 -1.20 -4.34
N ILE A 173 9.73 -1.10 -4.81
CA ILE A 173 8.60 -1.85 -4.23
C ILE A 173 8.79 -3.37 -4.48
N GLU A 174 9.33 -3.76 -5.63
CA GLU A 174 9.66 -5.16 -5.90
C GLU A 174 10.75 -5.70 -4.97
N ASP A 175 11.78 -4.93 -4.67
CA ASP A 175 12.82 -5.32 -3.70
C ASP A 175 12.25 -5.47 -2.28
N ILE A 176 11.32 -4.61 -1.89
CA ILE A 176 10.58 -4.73 -0.63
C ILE A 176 9.78 -6.05 -0.61
N ASN A 177 9.11 -6.38 -1.71
CA ASN A 177 8.38 -7.66 -1.82
C ASN A 177 9.32 -8.85 -1.76
N ARG A 178 10.45 -8.84 -2.47
CA ARG A 178 11.48 -9.91 -2.42
C ARG A 178 12.04 -10.11 -1.01
N SER A 179 12.01 -9.10 -0.16
CA SER A 179 12.40 -9.23 1.25
C SER A 179 11.35 -9.92 2.13
N GLY A 180 10.21 -10.33 1.56
CA GLY A 180 9.15 -11.11 2.21
C GLY A 180 7.88 -10.31 2.55
N THR A 181 7.81 -9.01 2.24
CA THR A 181 6.61 -8.20 2.45
C THR A 181 5.59 -8.51 1.36
N THR A 182 4.36 -8.83 1.71
CA THR A 182 3.25 -8.96 0.74
C THR A 182 2.90 -7.58 0.18
N VAL A 183 2.74 -7.46 -1.14
CA VAL A 183 2.39 -6.20 -1.79
C VAL A 183 1.01 -6.29 -2.43
N VAL A 184 0.14 -5.33 -2.12
CA VAL A 184 -1.14 -5.13 -2.80
C VAL A 184 -1.15 -3.73 -3.38
N MET A 185 -1.10 -3.62 -4.71
CA MET A 185 -1.02 -2.34 -5.40
C MET A 185 -2.26 -2.08 -6.22
N ALA A 186 -3.01 -1.06 -5.86
CA ALA A 186 -4.07 -0.52 -6.71
C ALA A 186 -3.46 0.41 -7.75
N THR A 187 -3.67 0.15 -9.02
CA THR A 187 -3.14 0.99 -10.11
C THR A 187 -4.00 0.92 -11.37
N HIS A 188 -3.88 1.97 -12.19
CA HIS A 188 -4.39 2.03 -13.55
C HIS A 188 -3.24 2.16 -14.60
N ALA A 189 -1.99 2.08 -14.17
CA ALA A 189 -0.82 2.16 -15.02
C ALA A 189 -0.61 0.84 -15.79
N LYS A 190 -1.22 0.73 -16.98
CA LYS A 190 -1.19 -0.44 -17.86
C LYS A 190 0.23 -0.94 -18.11
N GLU A 191 1.13 -0.06 -18.55
CA GLU A 191 2.51 -0.41 -18.89
C GLU A 191 3.25 -1.08 -17.72
N ILE A 192 3.05 -0.59 -16.49
CA ILE A 192 3.67 -1.16 -15.29
C ILE A 192 3.16 -2.58 -15.04
N VAL A 193 1.85 -2.80 -15.13
CA VAL A 193 1.23 -4.11 -14.92
C VAL A 193 1.73 -5.10 -15.96
N ASP A 194 1.76 -4.69 -17.25
CA ASP A 194 2.17 -5.51 -18.38
C ASP A 194 3.67 -5.85 -18.33
N ASP A 195 4.52 -4.90 -17.93
CA ASP A 195 5.97 -5.12 -17.80
C ASP A 195 6.32 -6.07 -16.65
N MET A 196 5.64 -5.95 -15.52
CA MET A 196 6.02 -6.69 -14.31
C MET A 196 5.50 -8.13 -14.27
N GLN A 197 4.45 -8.47 -15.00
CA GLN A 197 3.89 -9.83 -15.12
C GLN A 197 3.67 -10.50 -13.74
N LYS A 198 3.12 -9.75 -12.78
CA LYS A 198 2.73 -10.25 -11.46
C LYS A 198 1.27 -10.69 -11.48
N ARG A 199 0.79 -11.21 -10.35
CA ARG A 199 -0.62 -11.56 -10.19
C ARG A 199 -1.50 -10.32 -10.35
N VAL A 200 -2.55 -10.44 -11.14
CA VAL A 200 -3.52 -9.37 -11.42
C VAL A 200 -4.91 -9.81 -10.98
N ILE A 201 -5.52 -9.00 -10.12
CA ILE A 201 -6.92 -9.14 -9.73
C ILE A 201 -7.68 -7.95 -10.32
N ALA A 202 -8.57 -8.20 -11.26
CA ALA A 202 -9.39 -7.17 -11.87
C ALA A 202 -10.77 -7.07 -11.18
N ILE A 203 -11.12 -5.85 -10.77
CA ILE A 203 -12.41 -5.54 -10.17
C ILE A 203 -13.20 -4.64 -11.12
N GLU A 204 -14.41 -5.06 -11.46
CA GLU A 204 -15.37 -4.26 -12.23
C GLU A 204 -16.73 -4.27 -11.54
N LYS A 205 -17.35 -3.10 -11.42
CA LYS A 205 -18.67 -2.94 -10.79
C LYS A 205 -18.80 -3.67 -9.44
N GLY A 206 -17.71 -3.68 -8.68
CA GLY A 206 -17.65 -4.31 -7.37
C GLY A 206 -17.50 -5.83 -7.34
N GLN A 207 -17.20 -6.46 -8.46
CA GLN A 207 -16.98 -7.90 -8.56
C GLN A 207 -15.58 -8.20 -9.09
N VAL A 208 -14.99 -9.31 -8.64
CA VAL A 208 -13.76 -9.84 -9.25
C VAL A 208 -14.16 -10.50 -10.57
N VAL A 209 -13.64 -9.96 -11.66
CA VAL A 209 -13.88 -10.49 -13.01
C VAL A 209 -12.70 -11.30 -13.52
N ARG A 210 -11.51 -11.12 -12.92
CA ARG A 210 -10.29 -11.84 -13.29
C ARG A 210 -9.36 -11.96 -12.08
N ASP A 211 -8.68 -13.10 -11.95
CA ASP A 211 -7.62 -13.36 -10.98
C ASP A 211 -6.59 -14.28 -11.63
N GLU A 212 -5.45 -13.75 -12.04
CA GLU A 212 -4.41 -14.44 -12.79
C GLU A 212 -3.06 -14.27 -12.13
N GLU A 213 -2.31 -15.36 -11.95
CA GLU A 213 -1.00 -15.33 -11.27
C GLU A 213 0.09 -14.57 -12.06
N LYS A 214 -0.04 -14.53 -13.41
CA LYS A 214 0.80 -13.75 -14.32
C LYS A 214 -0.12 -13.12 -15.36
N GLY A 215 -0.59 -11.93 -15.08
CA GLY A 215 -1.55 -11.25 -15.93
C GLY A 215 -1.05 -9.89 -16.41
N GLY A 216 -1.54 -9.48 -17.58
CA GLY A 216 -1.46 -8.11 -18.05
C GLY A 216 -2.63 -7.26 -17.55
N TYR A 217 -2.64 -5.98 -17.90
CA TYR A 217 -3.72 -5.06 -17.52
C TYR A 217 -5.04 -5.37 -18.24
N GLU A 218 -4.97 -5.66 -19.53
CA GLU A 218 -6.14 -6.02 -20.36
C GLU A 218 -6.23 -7.53 -20.62
N TYR A 219 -7.42 -7.97 -21.06
CA TYR A 219 -7.59 -9.31 -21.55
C TYR A 219 -6.86 -9.45 -22.90
N GLU A 220 -6.03 -10.47 -23.05
CA GLU A 220 -5.71 -10.99 -24.38
C GLU A 220 -6.94 -11.72 -24.87
N ASN A 221 -7.60 -11.17 -25.92
CA ASN A 221 -8.74 -11.81 -26.62
C ASN A 221 -8.25 -13.01 -27.45
#